data_2a2747e73df7132e51fbcbc56d46f5c5
#
_entry.id   2a2747e73df7132e51fbcbc56d46f5c5
#
_cell.length_a   1.000
_cell.length_b   1.000
_cell.length_c   1.000
_cell.angle_alpha   90.00
_cell.angle_beta   90.00
_cell.angle_gamma   90.00
#
_symmetry.space_group_name_H-M   'P 1'
#
loop_
_entity.id
_entity.type
_entity.pdbx_description
1 polymer ?
#
loop_
_entity_poly.entity_id
_entity_poly.type
_entity_poly.pdbx_seq_one_letter_code
_entity_poly.pdbx_strand_id
1 'polypeptide(L)'
;MKYDWNPEKNEWLKTHRHISFEQIIFHLCQGDVWMIADHPNQDKYPEQRIYFVIVEEYIYLVPYIVGQDGIFLKTIIPSRKATRDYHKEQEEAS
;
A
#
# COMPACT_ATOMS: atom_id res chain seq x y z
N MET A 1 -13.00 -6.87 -8.35
CA MET A 1 -13.03 -5.55 -7.71
C MET A 1 -12.19 -4.56 -8.51
N LYS A 2 -12.68 -3.36 -8.66
CA LYS A 2 -12.03 -2.36 -9.48
C LYS A 2 -11.12 -1.46 -8.62
N TYR A 3 -9.89 -1.24 -9.09
CA TYR A 3 -8.96 -0.30 -8.47
C TYR A 3 -8.86 0.96 -9.32
N ASP A 4 -8.74 2.10 -8.67
CA ASP A 4 -8.58 3.37 -9.34
C ASP A 4 -7.55 4.22 -8.60
N TRP A 5 -7.02 5.24 -9.27
CA TRP A 5 -6.00 6.14 -8.71
C TRP A 5 -5.94 7.41 -9.55
N ASN A 6 -5.23 8.41 -9.04
CA ASN A 6 -4.98 9.64 -9.77
C ASN A 6 -3.81 9.43 -10.75
N PRO A 7 -4.02 9.58 -12.07
CA PRO A 7 -2.97 9.35 -13.06
C PRO A 7 -1.75 10.27 -12.89
N GLU A 8 -1.96 11.52 -12.48
CA GLU A 8 -0.85 12.45 -12.26
C GLU A 8 0.00 12.01 -11.08
N LYS A 9 -0.63 11.52 -10.01
CA LYS A 9 0.08 10.99 -8.86
C LYS A 9 0.90 9.75 -9.26
N ASN A 10 0.35 8.92 -10.13
CA ASN A 10 1.06 7.73 -10.62
C ASN A 10 2.34 8.12 -11.35
N GLU A 11 2.28 9.11 -12.22
CA GLU A 11 3.48 9.59 -12.93
C GLU A 11 4.51 10.17 -11.98
N TRP A 12 4.06 10.91 -10.97
CA TRP A 12 4.94 11.45 -9.95
C TRP A 12 5.65 10.32 -9.18
N LEU A 13 4.91 9.28 -8.81
CA LEU A 13 5.47 8.12 -8.09
C LEU A 13 6.51 7.38 -8.92
N LYS A 14 6.25 7.19 -10.21
CA LYS A 14 7.21 6.55 -11.11
C LYS A 14 8.52 7.31 -11.16
N THR A 15 8.44 8.64 -11.24
CA THR A 15 9.62 9.51 -11.35
C THR A 15 10.38 9.61 -10.02
N HIS A 16 9.67 9.80 -8.91
CA HIS A 16 10.30 10.13 -7.63
C HIS A 16 10.53 8.94 -6.72
N ARG A 17 9.74 7.87 -6.85
CA ARG A 17 9.83 6.70 -5.96
C ARG A 17 10.05 5.39 -6.70
N HIS A 18 10.08 5.43 -8.02
CA HIS A 18 10.31 4.25 -8.88
C HIS A 18 9.31 3.12 -8.61
N ILE A 19 8.06 3.47 -8.33
CA ILE A 19 6.99 2.54 -8.07
C ILE A 19 5.72 3.08 -8.73
N SER A 20 4.82 2.20 -9.17
CA SER A 20 3.57 2.59 -9.80
C SER A 20 2.37 1.91 -9.14
N PHE A 21 1.18 2.49 -9.33
CA PHE A 21 -0.04 1.83 -8.87
C PHE A 21 -0.29 0.51 -9.59
N GLU A 22 0.10 0.42 -10.85
CA GLU A 22 -0.01 -0.85 -11.60
C GLU A 22 0.79 -1.98 -10.93
N GLN A 23 2.01 -1.65 -10.47
CA GLN A 23 2.84 -2.59 -9.73
C GLN A 23 2.16 -3.03 -8.42
N ILE A 24 1.60 -2.07 -7.70
CA ILE A 24 0.91 -2.36 -6.44
C ILE A 24 -0.28 -3.28 -6.68
N ILE A 25 -1.07 -3.02 -7.72
CA ILE A 25 -2.23 -3.85 -8.06
C ILE A 25 -1.80 -5.27 -8.41
N PHE A 26 -0.71 -5.41 -9.16
CA PHE A 26 -0.14 -6.72 -9.46
C PHE A 26 0.10 -7.52 -8.18
N HIS A 27 0.74 -6.90 -7.19
CA HIS A 27 1.03 -7.56 -5.91
C HIS A 27 -0.22 -7.81 -5.08
N LEU A 28 -1.17 -6.88 -5.08
CA LEU A 28 -2.46 -7.07 -4.39
C LEU A 28 -3.20 -8.29 -4.95
N CYS A 29 -3.18 -8.46 -6.27
CA CYS A 29 -3.83 -9.60 -6.92
C CYS A 29 -3.16 -10.93 -6.60
N GLN A 30 -1.89 -10.92 -6.23
CA GLN A 30 -1.17 -12.11 -5.81
C GLN A 30 -1.29 -12.39 -4.31
N GLY A 31 -1.94 -11.51 -3.57
CA GLY A 31 -2.05 -11.66 -2.13
C GLY A 31 -0.81 -11.25 -1.35
N ASP A 32 0.05 -10.43 -1.95
CA ASP A 32 1.27 -9.96 -1.30
C ASP A 32 0.98 -8.81 -0.33
N VAL A 33 0.13 -9.08 0.64
CA VAL A 33 -0.27 -8.11 1.65
C VAL A 33 0.11 -8.67 3.01
N TRP A 34 0.97 -7.95 3.73
CA TRP A 34 1.37 -8.36 5.07
C TRP A 34 0.25 -8.11 6.09
N MET A 35 -0.36 -6.93 6.02
CA MET A 35 -1.48 -6.59 6.90
C MET A 35 -2.29 -5.44 6.30
N ILE A 36 -3.48 -5.23 6.86
CA ILE A 36 -4.33 -4.07 6.55
C ILE A 36 -4.63 -3.40 7.87
N ALA A 37 -4.45 -2.08 7.95
CA ALA A 37 -4.66 -1.33 9.17
C ALA A 37 -5.49 -0.09 8.90
N ASP A 38 -6.11 0.45 9.95
CA ASP A 38 -6.77 1.74 9.87
C ASP A 38 -5.73 2.84 9.80
N HIS A 39 -6.07 3.97 9.18
CA HIS A 39 -5.17 5.11 9.14
C HIS A 39 -4.86 5.58 10.58
N PRO A 40 -3.59 5.89 10.91
CA PRO A 40 -3.23 6.29 12.28
C PRO A 40 -3.96 7.53 12.77
N ASN A 41 -4.33 8.43 11.87
CA ASN A 41 -5.09 9.63 12.23
C ASN A 41 -6.55 9.46 11.83
N GLN A 42 -7.32 8.75 12.66
CA GLN A 42 -8.73 8.47 12.40
C GLN A 42 -9.61 9.72 12.44
N ASP A 43 -9.22 10.73 13.22
CA ASP A 43 -9.98 11.98 13.31
C ASP A 43 -9.99 12.71 11.96
N LYS A 44 -8.84 12.74 11.28
CA LYS A 44 -8.70 13.42 10.00
C LYS A 44 -9.07 12.52 8.82
N TYR A 45 -8.79 11.22 8.92
CA TYR A 45 -8.98 10.26 7.82
C TYR A 45 -9.78 9.05 8.28
N PRO A 46 -11.06 9.25 8.71
CA PRO A 46 -11.84 8.16 9.33
C PRO A 46 -12.18 7.03 8.37
N GLU A 47 -12.17 7.28 7.06
CA GLU A 47 -12.52 6.28 6.06
C GLU A 47 -11.32 5.64 5.39
N GLN A 48 -10.11 6.10 5.70
CA GLN A 48 -8.91 5.56 5.08
C GLN A 48 -8.37 4.37 5.85
N ARG A 49 -8.02 3.34 5.08
CA ARG A 49 -7.28 2.18 5.58
C ARG A 49 -5.98 2.09 4.80
N ILE A 50 -5.08 1.24 5.24
CA ILE A 50 -3.76 1.13 4.62
C ILE A 50 -3.45 -0.35 4.34
N TYR A 51 -3.13 -0.65 3.08
CA TYR A 51 -2.51 -1.92 2.72
C TYR A 51 -1.01 -1.82 3.00
N PHE A 52 -0.46 -2.85 3.64
CA PHE A 52 0.99 -3.00 3.78
C PHE A 52 1.39 -4.01 2.72
N VAL A 53 1.87 -3.53 1.58
CA VAL A 53 2.11 -4.36 0.39
C VAL A 53 3.57 -4.78 0.33
N ILE A 54 3.80 -6.07 0.09
CA ILE A 54 5.14 -6.64 -0.01
C ILE A 54 5.57 -6.60 -1.48
N VAL A 55 6.61 -5.82 -1.78
CA VAL A 55 7.19 -5.73 -3.11
C VAL A 55 8.68 -6.00 -2.99
N GLU A 56 9.14 -7.13 -3.51
CA GLU A 56 10.56 -7.51 -3.45
C GLU A 56 11.11 -7.44 -2.02
N GLU A 57 10.36 -7.98 -1.07
CA GLU A 57 10.69 -8.02 0.35
C GLU A 57 10.72 -6.67 1.05
N TYR A 58 10.25 -5.62 0.39
CA TYR A 58 10.10 -4.29 0.97
C TYR A 58 8.64 -3.98 1.18
N ILE A 59 8.32 -3.26 2.27
CA ILE A 59 6.92 -2.92 2.58
C ILE A 59 6.60 -1.50 2.12
N TYR A 60 5.53 -1.39 1.32
CA TYR A 60 4.98 -0.11 0.90
C TYR A 60 3.61 0.09 1.53
N LEU A 61 3.38 1.26 2.10
CA LEU A 61 2.08 1.63 2.65
C LEU A 61 1.24 2.25 1.55
N VAL A 62 0.04 1.72 1.36
CA VAL A 62 -0.86 2.19 0.31
C VAL A 62 -2.20 2.54 0.93
N PRO A 63 -2.37 3.81 1.34
CA PRO A 63 -3.67 4.28 1.84
C PRO A 63 -4.73 4.19 0.76
N TYR A 64 -5.94 3.77 1.15
CA TYR A 64 -7.02 3.59 0.20
C TYR A 64 -8.38 3.89 0.84
N ILE A 65 -9.36 4.13 -0.02
CA ILE A 65 -10.76 4.34 0.37
C ILE A 65 -11.62 3.37 -0.43
N VAL A 66 -12.57 2.72 0.25
CA VAL A 66 -13.53 1.84 -0.40
C VAL A 66 -14.74 2.68 -0.80
N GLY A 67 -15.06 2.70 -2.09
CA GLY A 67 -16.24 3.38 -2.62
C GLY A 67 -17.24 2.38 -3.16
N GLN A 68 -18.31 2.89 -3.75
CA GLN A 68 -19.37 2.05 -4.31
C GLN A 68 -18.87 1.21 -5.50
N ASP A 69 -17.99 1.79 -6.30
CA ASP A 69 -17.53 1.17 -7.54
C ASP A 69 -16.18 0.46 -7.41
N GLY A 70 -15.58 0.49 -6.24
CA GLY A 70 -14.30 -0.16 -6.03
C GLY A 70 -13.44 0.56 -5.00
N ILE A 71 -12.13 0.39 -5.18
CA ILE A 71 -11.13 0.88 -4.22
C ILE A 71 -10.29 1.98 -4.89
N PHE A 72 -10.20 3.12 -4.24
CA PHE A 72 -9.35 4.22 -4.69
C PHE A 72 -8.04 4.21 -3.89
N LEU A 73 -6.92 4.01 -4.59
CA LEU A 73 -5.58 4.01 -4.00
C LEU A 73 -5.06 5.44 -3.96
N LYS A 74 -4.73 5.95 -2.77
CA LYS A 74 -4.40 7.37 -2.58
C LYS A 74 -2.95 7.69 -2.93
N THR A 75 -2.01 6.89 -2.46
CA THR A 75 -0.58 7.10 -2.70
C THR A 75 0.18 5.81 -2.36
N ILE A 76 1.50 5.84 -2.55
CA ILE A 76 2.38 4.71 -2.21
C ILE A 76 3.56 5.27 -1.43
N ILE A 77 3.77 4.80 -0.21
CA ILE A 77 4.80 5.31 0.68
C ILE A 77 5.73 4.16 1.08
N PRO A 78 7.01 4.20 0.71
CA PRO A 78 7.95 3.18 1.21
C PRO A 78 8.11 3.33 2.72
N SER A 79 8.13 2.22 3.44
CA SER A 79 8.25 2.24 4.90
C SER A 79 9.43 1.39 5.35
N ARG A 80 10.48 2.05 5.80
CA ARG A 80 11.65 1.39 6.35
C ARG A 80 11.32 0.67 7.65
N LYS A 81 10.53 1.31 8.49
CA LYS A 81 10.12 0.72 9.77
C LYS A 81 9.28 -0.53 9.56
N ALA A 82 8.26 -0.46 8.71
CA ALA A 82 7.41 -1.62 8.42
C ALA A 82 8.20 -2.76 7.79
N THR A 83 9.13 -2.44 6.91
CA THR A 83 10.00 -3.44 6.29
C THR A 83 10.83 -4.17 7.33
N ARG A 84 11.42 -3.45 8.27
CA ARG A 84 12.20 -4.04 9.35
C ARG A 84 11.34 -4.94 10.22
N ASP A 85 10.14 -4.47 10.59
CA ASP A 85 9.22 -5.25 11.43
C ASP A 85 8.76 -6.52 10.71
N TYR A 86 8.49 -6.42 9.42
CA TYR A 86 8.11 -7.55 8.58
C TYR A 86 9.22 -8.61 8.54
N HIS A 87 10.47 -8.19 8.28
CA HIS A 87 11.60 -9.12 8.22
C HIS A 87 11.84 -9.80 9.56
N LYS A 88 11.71 -9.05 10.64
CA LYS A 88 11.87 -9.60 11.99
C LYS A 88 10.82 -10.67 12.27
N GLU A 89 9.57 -10.43 11.88
CA GLU A 89 8.50 -11.41 12.04
C GLU A 89 8.77 -12.66 11.21
N GLN A 90 9.28 -12.53 10.00
CA GLN A 90 9.62 -13.66 9.15
C GLN A 90 10.74 -14.51 9.77
N GLU A 91 11.75 -13.88 10.34
CA GLU A 91 12.84 -14.59 11.05
C GLU A 91 12.33 -15.36 12.25
N GLU A 92 11.42 -14.77 13.02
CA GLU A 92 10.84 -15.41 14.21
C GLU A 92 9.92 -16.57 13.85
N ALA A 93 9.32 -16.54 12.66
CA ALA A 93 8.39 -17.57 12.21
C ALA A 93 9.09 -18.79 11.60
N SER A 94 10.37 -18.67 11.25
CA SER A 94 11.09 -19.77 10.57
C SER A 94 11.87 -20.68 11.52
#